data_cafeadcafbb24e62cce7467dd40ad33a
#
_entry.id   cafeadcafbb24e62cce7467dd40ad33a
#
_cell.length_a   1.000
_cell.length_b   1.000
_cell.length_c   1.000
_cell.angle_alpha   90.00
_cell.angle_beta   90.00
_cell.angle_gamma   90.00
#
_symmetry.space_group_name_H-M   'P 1'
#
loop_
_entity.id
_entity.type
_entity.pdbx_description
1 polymer ?
#
loop_
_entity_poly.entity_id
_entity_poly.type
_entity_poly.pdbx_seq_one_letter_code
_entity_poly.pdbx_strand_id
1 'polypeptide(L)'
;DPMVNLSGGPPAVHEDPRGFDVIRDLYGFLADHQDYYEGDASGANVALVYSLETLFFYGMDEPERRYVQEIRGFERALHEAHVPFDIISTRVLEEAVNEGRYDVLVLPTLACMTEDEADAIRHFVEGGSSVVATFETSLYDRRGVRRSDFLLSDLLGAGYTGATRSSMESDDAGYKQV
;
A
#
# COMPACT_ATOMS: atom_id res chain seq x y z
N ASP A 1 10.58 -16.33 -0.35
CA ASP A 1 10.54 -17.57 -1.13
C ASP A 1 9.12 -18.14 -1.06
N PRO A 2 8.27 -17.89 -2.06
CA PRO A 2 6.86 -18.31 -2.05
C PRO A 2 6.69 -19.83 -2.18
N MET A 3 7.76 -20.57 -2.32
CA MET A 3 7.75 -21.98 -2.65
C MET A 3 8.01 -22.91 -1.46
N VAL A 4 8.32 -22.34 -0.30
CA VAL A 4 8.54 -23.15 0.92
C VAL A 4 7.27 -23.16 1.75
N ASN A 5 6.43 -24.17 1.55
CA ASN A 5 5.29 -24.42 2.44
C ASN A 5 5.73 -25.25 3.63
N LEU A 6 5.98 -24.60 4.76
CA LEU A 6 6.38 -25.25 6.02
C LEU A 6 5.18 -25.80 6.83
N SER A 7 3.94 -25.65 6.36
CA SER A 7 2.73 -25.94 7.12
C SER A 7 1.97 -27.22 6.74
N GLY A 8 2.63 -28.18 6.07
CA GLY A 8 2.02 -29.50 5.77
C GLY A 8 0.97 -29.49 4.66
N GLY A 9 1.02 -28.52 3.77
CA GLY A 9 0.27 -28.52 2.50
C GLY A 9 0.75 -29.61 1.52
N PRO A 10 0.28 -29.59 0.26
CA PRO A 10 0.74 -30.51 -0.76
C PRO A 10 2.27 -30.51 -0.84
N PRO A 11 2.90 -31.61 -1.31
CA PRO A 11 4.34 -31.81 -1.25
C PRO A 11 5.07 -30.54 -1.69
N ALA A 12 5.99 -30.07 -0.87
CA ALA A 12 6.79 -28.90 -1.20
C ALA A 12 7.63 -29.24 -2.45
N VAL A 13 7.96 -28.23 -3.23
CA VAL A 13 8.69 -28.40 -4.50
C VAL A 13 9.97 -29.24 -4.33
N HIS A 14 10.59 -29.22 -3.14
CA HIS A 14 11.77 -30.02 -2.84
C HIS A 14 11.50 -31.53 -2.65
N GLU A 15 10.23 -31.95 -2.53
CA GLU A 15 9.84 -33.36 -2.43
C GLU A 15 9.48 -33.95 -3.80
N ASP A 16 9.25 -33.12 -4.81
CA ASP A 16 9.00 -33.56 -6.19
C ASP A 16 10.19 -33.17 -7.10
N PRO A 17 10.99 -34.13 -7.54
CA PRO A 17 12.12 -33.86 -8.44
C PRO A 17 11.76 -33.09 -9.70
N ARG A 18 10.54 -33.25 -10.21
CA ARG A 18 10.05 -32.53 -11.40
C ARG A 18 9.91 -31.03 -11.14
N GLY A 19 9.57 -30.66 -9.88
CA GLY A 19 9.53 -29.26 -9.48
C GLY A 19 10.89 -28.58 -9.55
N PHE A 20 11.96 -29.30 -9.21
CA PHE A 20 13.33 -28.77 -9.34
C PHE A 20 13.74 -28.53 -10.79
N ASP A 21 13.32 -29.41 -11.71
CA ASP A 21 13.62 -29.21 -13.12
C ASP A 21 12.98 -27.94 -13.66
N VAL A 22 11.70 -27.69 -13.34
CA VAL A 22 11.01 -26.46 -13.73
C VAL A 22 11.67 -25.21 -13.15
N ILE A 23 12.04 -25.27 -11.87
CA ILE A 23 12.73 -24.16 -11.19
C ILE A 23 14.09 -23.90 -11.83
N ARG A 24 14.87 -24.96 -12.06
CA ARG A 24 16.19 -24.83 -12.71
C ARG A 24 16.08 -24.21 -14.10
N ASP A 25 15.11 -24.65 -14.90
CA ASP A 25 14.90 -24.15 -16.25
C ASP A 25 14.46 -22.66 -16.22
N LEU A 26 13.57 -22.28 -15.27
CA LEU A 26 13.16 -20.90 -15.07
C LEU A 26 14.34 -20.01 -14.63
N TYR A 27 15.09 -20.43 -13.62
CA TYR A 27 16.25 -19.66 -13.16
C TYR A 27 17.37 -19.63 -14.20
N GLY A 28 17.55 -20.71 -14.98
CA GLY A 28 18.45 -20.73 -16.12
C GLY A 28 18.06 -19.69 -17.16
N PHE A 29 16.78 -19.64 -17.53
CA PHE A 29 16.26 -18.62 -18.45
C PHE A 29 16.49 -17.19 -17.92
N LEU A 30 16.18 -16.95 -16.63
CA LEU A 30 16.40 -15.63 -16.02
C LEU A 30 17.89 -15.24 -15.99
N ALA A 31 18.77 -16.19 -15.70
CA ALA A 31 20.21 -15.96 -15.69
C ALA A 31 20.76 -15.66 -17.10
N ASP A 32 20.29 -16.40 -18.11
CA ASP A 32 20.69 -16.20 -19.51
C ASP A 32 20.19 -14.86 -20.10
N HIS A 33 19.16 -14.28 -19.46
CA HIS A 33 18.53 -13.02 -19.90
C HIS A 33 18.65 -11.91 -18.83
N GLN A 34 19.62 -12.01 -17.95
CA GLN A 34 19.81 -11.09 -16.80
C GLN A 34 19.87 -9.63 -17.25
N ASP A 35 20.51 -9.36 -18.38
CA ASP A 35 20.65 -8.01 -18.95
C ASP A 35 19.30 -7.31 -19.22
N TYR A 36 18.20 -8.08 -19.40
CA TYR A 36 16.85 -7.51 -19.56
C TYR A 36 16.16 -7.15 -18.25
N TYR A 37 16.67 -7.63 -17.12
CA TYR A 37 16.06 -7.47 -15.80
C TYR A 37 16.92 -6.63 -14.84
N GLU A 38 18.18 -6.37 -15.17
CA GLU A 38 19.08 -5.55 -14.36
C GLU A 38 19.03 -4.09 -14.77
N GLY A 39 18.91 -3.22 -13.76
CA GLY A 39 19.03 -1.77 -13.95
C GLY A 39 17.77 -1.06 -14.42
N ASP A 40 16.66 -1.77 -14.59
CA ASP A 40 15.40 -1.15 -14.98
C ASP A 40 14.74 -0.47 -13.77
N ALA A 41 14.47 0.82 -13.93
CA ALA A 41 13.63 1.55 -13.00
C ALA A 41 12.14 1.22 -13.29
N SER A 42 11.32 1.18 -12.24
CA SER A 42 9.86 1.09 -12.43
C SER A 42 9.36 2.24 -13.31
N GLY A 43 8.52 1.92 -14.29
CA GLY A 43 7.83 2.91 -15.12
C GLY A 43 6.55 3.45 -14.47
N ALA A 44 6.30 3.11 -13.21
CA ALA A 44 5.13 3.59 -12.47
C ALA A 44 5.29 5.05 -12.08
N ASN A 45 4.23 5.82 -12.28
CA ASN A 45 4.13 7.21 -11.80
C ASN A 45 3.13 7.38 -10.65
N VAL A 46 2.56 6.27 -10.18
CA VAL A 46 1.67 6.21 -9.01
C VAL A 46 2.33 5.39 -7.93
N ALA A 47 2.33 5.89 -6.70
CA ALA A 47 2.75 5.13 -5.52
C ALA A 47 1.55 4.85 -4.60
N LEU A 48 1.29 3.58 -4.34
CA LEU A 48 0.36 3.11 -3.31
C LEU A 48 1.14 2.99 -2.00
N VAL A 49 0.86 3.87 -1.05
CA VAL A 49 1.64 3.96 0.19
C VAL A 49 1.02 3.10 1.29
N TYR A 50 1.83 2.25 1.92
CA TYR A 50 1.41 1.49 3.10
C TYR A 50 2.24 1.82 4.34
N SER A 51 1.64 1.62 5.52
CA SER A 51 2.26 1.87 6.82
C SER A 51 2.13 0.66 7.74
N LEU A 52 3.26 0.19 8.26
CA LEU A 52 3.26 -0.84 9.30
C LEU A 52 2.71 -0.29 10.62
N GLU A 53 2.92 0.97 10.91
CA GLU A 53 2.36 1.65 12.07
C GLU A 53 0.82 1.65 12.02
N THR A 54 0.24 1.95 10.86
CA THR A 54 -1.21 1.84 10.66
C THR A 54 -1.68 0.39 10.80
N LEU A 55 -0.98 -0.56 10.21
CA LEU A 55 -1.33 -1.97 10.30
C LEU A 55 -1.40 -2.45 11.75
N PHE A 56 -0.38 -2.12 12.57
CA PHE A 56 -0.27 -2.64 13.93
C PHE A 56 -1.03 -1.81 14.96
N PHE A 57 -0.96 -0.48 14.89
CA PHE A 57 -1.52 0.38 15.93
C PHE A 57 -2.96 0.85 15.65
N TYR A 58 -3.33 1.04 14.40
CA TYR A 58 -4.70 1.35 14.02
C TYR A 58 -5.51 0.08 13.70
N GLY A 59 -4.92 -0.87 12.96
CA GLY A 59 -5.55 -2.15 12.62
C GLY A 59 -5.84 -3.02 13.83
N MET A 60 -4.92 -3.06 14.81
CA MET A 60 -5.02 -3.81 16.06
C MET A 60 -5.46 -5.27 15.84
N ASP A 61 -6.59 -5.67 16.43
CA ASP A 61 -7.12 -7.04 16.37
C ASP A 61 -7.82 -7.37 15.04
N GLU A 62 -8.11 -6.35 14.20
CA GLU A 62 -8.82 -6.51 12.93
C GLU A 62 -8.10 -5.79 11.77
N PRO A 63 -6.77 -5.99 11.57
CA PRO A 63 -6.01 -5.24 10.59
C PRO A 63 -6.51 -5.46 9.15
N GLU A 64 -6.97 -6.67 8.85
CA GLU A 64 -7.54 -7.00 7.55
C GLU A 64 -8.74 -6.10 7.22
N ARG A 65 -9.71 -6.01 8.11
CA ARG A 65 -10.95 -5.25 7.92
C ARG A 65 -10.72 -3.73 7.96
N ARG A 66 -9.83 -3.27 8.83
CA ARG A 66 -9.65 -1.84 9.09
C ARG A 66 -8.68 -1.17 8.13
N TYR A 67 -7.79 -1.93 7.52
CA TYR A 67 -6.71 -1.36 6.72
C TYR A 67 -6.39 -2.14 5.42
N VAL A 68 -6.12 -3.44 5.52
CA VAL A 68 -5.58 -4.22 4.39
C VAL A 68 -6.57 -4.33 3.23
N GLN A 69 -7.87 -4.45 3.52
CA GLN A 69 -8.92 -4.53 2.48
C GLN A 69 -8.94 -3.28 1.59
N GLU A 70 -8.66 -2.11 2.14
CA GLU A 70 -8.64 -0.88 1.36
C GLU A 70 -7.42 -0.80 0.44
N ILE A 71 -6.25 -1.21 0.93
CA ILE A 71 -5.05 -1.34 0.08
C ILE A 71 -5.32 -2.27 -1.09
N ARG A 72 -5.88 -3.46 -0.83
CA ARG A 72 -6.26 -4.41 -1.88
C ARG A 72 -7.32 -3.87 -2.84
N GLY A 73 -8.23 -3.04 -2.33
CA GLY A 73 -9.21 -2.35 -3.16
C GLY A 73 -8.56 -1.41 -4.16
N PHE A 74 -7.61 -0.60 -3.73
CA PHE A 74 -6.84 0.28 -4.61
C PHE A 74 -5.92 -0.50 -5.55
N GLU A 75 -5.21 -1.51 -5.06
CA GLU A 75 -4.39 -2.40 -5.88
C GLU A 75 -5.22 -2.98 -7.05
N ARG A 76 -6.39 -3.54 -6.71
CA ARG A 76 -7.30 -4.09 -7.71
C ARG A 76 -7.79 -3.03 -8.70
N ALA A 77 -8.22 -1.87 -8.21
CA ALA A 77 -8.72 -0.80 -9.05
C ALA A 77 -7.65 -0.27 -10.03
N LEU A 78 -6.41 -0.10 -9.57
CA LEU A 78 -5.29 0.32 -10.41
C LEU A 78 -4.95 -0.75 -11.46
N HIS A 79 -4.95 -2.04 -11.10
CA HIS A 79 -4.77 -3.14 -12.05
C HIS A 79 -5.88 -3.18 -13.10
N GLU A 80 -7.15 -3.09 -12.70
CA GLU A 80 -8.30 -3.09 -13.62
C GLU A 80 -8.29 -1.87 -14.55
N ALA A 81 -7.77 -0.74 -14.07
CA ALA A 81 -7.60 0.49 -14.85
C ALA A 81 -6.32 0.48 -15.72
N HIS A 82 -5.49 -0.56 -15.64
CA HIS A 82 -4.19 -0.64 -16.32
C HIS A 82 -3.25 0.53 -15.98
N VAL A 83 -3.30 1.04 -14.76
CA VAL A 83 -2.41 2.08 -14.26
C VAL A 83 -1.20 1.41 -13.60
N PRO A 84 0.03 1.60 -14.12
CA PRO A 84 1.23 1.13 -13.45
C PRO A 84 1.42 1.82 -12.10
N PHE A 85 1.68 1.07 -11.06
CA PHE A 85 1.94 1.60 -9.73
C PHE A 85 2.98 0.78 -8.98
N ASP A 86 3.68 1.44 -8.05
CA ASP A 86 4.54 0.80 -7.07
C ASP A 86 3.85 0.79 -5.71
N ILE A 87 4.14 -0.23 -4.89
CA ILE A 87 3.74 -0.23 -3.48
C ILE A 87 4.97 0.17 -2.67
N ILE A 88 4.88 1.29 -1.96
CA ILE A 88 5.98 1.81 -1.14
C ILE A 88 5.60 1.90 0.33
N SER A 89 6.58 1.72 1.20
CA SER A 89 6.40 1.93 2.64
C SER A 89 6.57 3.40 3.01
N THR A 90 5.85 3.87 4.05
CA THR A 90 6.11 5.19 4.65
C THR A 90 7.57 5.40 5.05
N ARG A 91 8.33 4.32 5.29
CA ARG A 91 9.75 4.39 5.66
C ARG A 91 10.67 4.92 4.57
N VAL A 92 10.26 4.80 3.32
CA VAL A 92 10.99 5.30 2.15
C VAL A 92 10.27 6.47 1.48
N LEU A 93 9.23 7.00 2.11
CA LEU A 93 8.37 8.03 1.53
C LEU A 93 9.15 9.31 1.21
N GLU A 94 9.96 9.80 2.14
CA GLU A 94 10.78 11.00 1.95
C GLU A 94 11.77 10.83 0.79
N GLU A 95 12.45 9.68 0.72
CA GLU A 95 13.35 9.34 -0.38
C GLU A 95 12.61 9.30 -1.72
N ALA A 96 11.47 8.58 -1.76
CA ALA A 96 10.64 8.46 -2.95
C ALA A 96 10.09 9.79 -3.48
N VAL A 97 9.73 10.70 -2.56
CA VAL A 97 9.32 12.08 -2.88
C VAL A 97 10.48 12.87 -3.48
N ASN A 98 11.66 12.80 -2.85
CA ASN A 98 12.85 13.55 -3.30
C ASN A 98 13.39 13.05 -4.65
N GLU A 99 13.22 11.79 -4.98
CA GLU A 99 13.59 11.23 -6.29
C GLU A 99 12.69 11.74 -7.44
N GLY A 100 11.50 12.26 -7.14
CA GLY A 100 10.60 12.83 -8.13
C GLY A 100 10.05 11.82 -9.15
N ARG A 101 9.97 10.53 -8.78
CA ARG A 101 9.52 9.47 -9.69
C ARG A 101 8.00 9.40 -9.85
N TYR A 102 7.26 9.83 -8.84
CA TYR A 102 5.81 9.68 -8.81
C TYR A 102 5.13 11.02 -9.03
N ASP A 103 4.00 10.98 -9.73
CA ASP A 103 3.08 12.11 -9.91
C ASP A 103 1.92 12.05 -8.93
N VAL A 104 1.61 10.85 -8.41
CA VAL A 104 0.47 10.61 -7.52
C VAL A 104 0.86 9.70 -6.36
N LEU A 105 0.55 10.13 -5.13
CA LEU A 105 0.55 9.28 -3.94
C LEU A 105 -0.90 8.88 -3.61
N VAL A 106 -1.14 7.59 -3.44
CA VAL A 106 -2.39 7.04 -2.94
C VAL A 106 -2.18 6.59 -1.50
N LEU A 107 -2.96 7.15 -0.57
CA LEU A 107 -2.86 6.95 0.87
C LEU A 107 -4.14 6.25 1.40
N PRO A 108 -4.28 4.93 1.23
CA PRO A 108 -5.49 4.21 1.65
C PRO A 108 -5.51 4.11 3.17
N THR A 109 -6.43 4.80 3.83
CA THR A 109 -6.53 4.80 5.30
C THR A 109 -5.15 4.83 5.98
N LEU A 110 -4.23 5.69 5.51
CA LEU A 110 -2.92 5.86 6.12
C LEU A 110 -3.06 6.58 7.47
N ALA A 111 -3.73 5.89 8.43
CA ALA A 111 -4.25 6.49 9.65
C ALA A 111 -3.16 7.01 10.56
N CYS A 112 -2.13 6.18 10.83
CA CYS A 112 -0.98 6.58 11.64
C CYS A 112 0.04 7.32 10.78
N MET A 113 0.43 8.53 11.22
CA MET A 113 1.35 9.38 10.47
C MET A 113 2.21 10.22 11.42
N THR A 114 3.47 10.39 11.08
CA THR A 114 4.41 11.31 11.77
C THR A 114 4.38 12.70 11.14
N GLU A 115 4.93 13.69 11.82
CA GLU A 115 5.10 15.05 11.27
C GLU A 115 6.02 15.03 10.03
N ASP A 116 7.12 14.26 10.08
CA ASP A 116 8.08 14.15 8.98
C ASP A 116 7.42 13.56 7.72
N GLU A 117 6.59 12.52 7.89
CA GLU A 117 5.82 11.93 6.78
C GLU A 117 4.80 12.93 6.21
N ALA A 118 4.14 13.70 7.08
CA ALA A 118 3.20 14.74 6.65
C ALA A 118 3.91 15.86 5.89
N ASP A 119 5.09 16.28 6.34
CA ASP A 119 5.88 17.31 5.69
C ASP A 119 6.43 16.84 4.33
N ALA A 120 6.83 15.59 4.21
CA ALA A 120 7.19 14.99 2.91
C ALA A 120 6.00 15.00 1.93
N ILE A 121 4.80 14.68 2.41
CA ILE A 121 3.57 14.72 1.58
C ILE A 121 3.22 16.16 1.17
N ARG A 122 3.35 17.13 2.08
CA ARG A 122 3.15 18.56 1.75
C ARG A 122 4.14 19.01 0.67
N HIS A 123 5.42 18.70 0.86
CA HIS A 123 6.46 19.02 -0.12
C HIS A 123 6.16 18.41 -1.50
N PHE A 124 5.68 17.17 -1.54
CA PHE A 124 5.27 16.50 -2.76
C PHE A 124 4.17 17.26 -3.51
N VAL A 125 3.15 17.72 -2.80
CA VAL A 125 2.04 18.49 -3.41
C VAL A 125 2.46 19.90 -3.80
N GLU A 126 3.29 20.57 -2.99
CA GLU A 126 3.87 21.86 -3.32
C GLU A 126 4.73 21.80 -4.59
N GLY A 127 5.37 20.66 -4.85
CA GLY A 127 6.09 20.36 -6.09
C GLY A 127 5.20 20.20 -7.33
N GLY A 128 3.87 20.20 -7.17
CA GLY A 128 2.89 20.10 -8.26
C GLY A 128 2.31 18.70 -8.46
N SER A 129 2.67 17.76 -7.61
CA SER A 129 2.15 16.38 -7.62
C SER A 129 0.81 16.27 -6.88
N SER A 130 0.16 15.11 -6.97
CA SER A 130 -1.20 14.91 -6.45
C SER A 130 -1.26 13.85 -5.36
N VAL A 131 -2.20 14.01 -4.43
CA VAL A 131 -2.47 13.03 -3.36
C VAL A 131 -3.92 12.59 -3.40
N VAL A 132 -4.15 11.30 -3.29
CA VAL A 132 -5.45 10.69 -3.02
C VAL A 132 -5.42 10.12 -1.62
N ALA A 133 -6.18 10.68 -0.71
CA ALA A 133 -6.29 10.22 0.66
C ALA A 133 -7.72 9.75 0.96
N THR A 134 -7.85 8.71 1.76
CA THR A 134 -9.16 8.15 2.11
C THR A 134 -9.33 8.02 3.61
N PHE A 135 -10.59 8.04 4.01
CA PHE A 135 -11.08 7.77 5.35
C PHE A 135 -10.34 8.53 6.46
N GLU A 136 -9.71 7.84 7.40
CA GLU A 136 -9.04 8.42 8.58
C GLU A 136 -7.54 8.66 8.35
N THR A 137 -7.10 8.84 7.11
CA THR A 137 -5.70 9.17 6.78
C THR A 137 -5.21 10.35 7.63
N SER A 138 -4.05 10.17 8.29
CA SER A 138 -3.38 11.17 9.16
C SER A 138 -4.09 11.55 10.47
N LEU A 139 -5.15 10.83 10.87
CA LEU A 139 -5.91 11.14 12.08
C LEU A 139 -5.24 10.64 13.38
N TYR A 140 -4.27 9.76 13.29
CA TYR A 140 -3.60 9.15 14.44
C TYR A 140 -2.09 9.45 14.43
N ASP A 141 -1.51 9.52 15.63
CA ASP A 141 -0.06 9.58 15.74
C ASP A 141 0.59 8.23 15.43
N ARG A 142 1.91 8.19 15.40
CA ARG A 142 2.69 6.97 15.14
C ARG A 142 2.33 5.78 16.04
N ARG A 143 1.80 6.03 17.23
CA ARG A 143 1.43 5.01 18.22
C ARG A 143 -0.06 4.67 18.23
N GLY A 144 -0.82 5.18 17.27
CA GLY A 144 -2.24 4.96 17.17
C GLY A 144 -3.09 5.78 18.16
N VAL A 145 -2.53 6.86 18.72
CA VAL A 145 -3.32 7.80 19.52
C VAL A 145 -4.00 8.79 18.60
N ARG A 146 -5.33 8.83 18.68
CA ARG A 146 -6.13 9.70 17.82
C ARG A 146 -5.89 11.17 18.13
N ARG A 147 -5.65 11.95 17.09
CA ARG A 147 -5.58 13.42 17.14
C ARG A 147 -6.97 14.06 17.21
N SER A 148 -7.02 15.33 17.50
CA SER A 148 -8.26 16.12 17.44
C SER A 148 -8.69 16.43 16.02
N ASP A 149 -7.76 16.45 15.07
CA ASP A 149 -7.98 16.69 13.65
C ASP A 149 -6.97 15.92 12.80
N PHE A 150 -7.19 15.88 11.47
CA PHE A 150 -6.23 15.34 10.52
C PHE A 150 -4.93 16.14 10.53
N LEU A 151 -3.81 15.46 10.57
CA LEU A 151 -2.50 16.10 10.47
C LEU A 151 -2.31 16.83 9.13
N LEU A 152 -2.97 16.33 8.08
CA LEU A 152 -2.99 16.90 6.74
C LEU A 152 -4.25 17.75 6.47
N SER A 153 -4.95 18.25 7.50
CA SER A 153 -6.19 19.03 7.33
C SER A 153 -6.00 20.26 6.44
N ASP A 154 -4.85 20.92 6.54
CA ASP A 154 -4.45 22.05 5.70
C ASP A 154 -4.33 21.68 4.22
N LEU A 155 -3.71 20.55 3.92
CA LEU A 155 -3.52 20.04 2.58
C LEU A 155 -4.84 19.52 1.97
N LEU A 156 -5.63 18.79 2.76
CA LEU A 156 -6.87 18.17 2.32
C LEU A 156 -8.05 19.16 2.26
N GLY A 157 -7.91 20.33 2.87
CA GLY A 157 -8.98 21.32 2.98
C GLY A 157 -10.20 20.81 3.77
N ALA A 158 -9.99 19.81 4.65
CA ALA A 158 -11.03 19.13 5.39
C ALA A 158 -10.60 18.90 6.84
N GLY A 159 -11.52 19.13 7.78
CA GLY A 159 -11.32 18.87 9.21
C GLY A 159 -12.17 17.69 9.71
N TYR A 160 -11.73 17.07 10.80
CA TYR A 160 -12.43 15.96 11.41
C TYR A 160 -13.62 16.46 12.26
N THR A 161 -14.82 16.04 11.92
CA THR A 161 -16.05 16.48 12.58
C THR A 161 -16.40 15.71 13.85
N GLY A 162 -15.59 14.71 14.21
CA GLY A 162 -15.87 13.83 15.35
C GLY A 162 -16.84 12.68 15.05
N ALA A 163 -17.35 12.60 13.82
CA ALA A 163 -18.27 11.56 13.40
C ALA A 163 -17.72 10.82 12.17
N THR A 164 -17.76 9.52 12.23
CA THR A 164 -17.48 8.62 11.11
C THR A 164 -18.78 7.99 10.65
N ARG A 165 -19.06 8.04 9.34
CA ARG A 165 -20.16 7.29 8.74
C ARG A 165 -19.57 6.09 8.01
N SER A 166 -19.94 4.89 8.42
CA SER A 166 -19.61 3.66 7.72
C SER A 166 -20.77 3.26 6.82
N SER A 167 -20.48 2.99 5.56
CA SER A 167 -21.46 2.37 4.66
C SER A 167 -21.77 0.92 5.06
N MET A 168 -20.97 0.33 5.94
CA MET A 168 -21.18 -1.03 6.45
C MET A 168 -22.11 -1.10 7.66
N GLU A 169 -22.50 0.04 8.24
CA GLU A 169 -23.56 0.12 9.26
C GLU A 169 -24.97 0.23 8.66
N SER A 170 -25.08 0.43 7.36
CA SER A 170 -26.37 0.32 6.69
C SER A 170 -26.66 -1.16 6.46
N ASP A 171 -27.52 -1.69 7.31
CA ASP A 171 -28.25 -2.93 7.18
C ASP A 171 -28.27 -3.53 5.78
N ASP A 172 -28.03 -4.86 5.67
CA ASP A 172 -28.49 -5.79 4.64
C ASP A 172 -28.40 -5.36 3.15
N ALA A 173 -27.79 -4.25 2.83
CA ALA A 173 -27.45 -3.95 1.47
C ALA A 173 -26.18 -4.72 1.12
N GLY A 174 -26.36 -6.03 0.97
CA GLY A 174 -25.32 -6.90 0.46
C GLY A 174 -24.69 -6.24 -0.75
N TYR A 175 -23.37 -6.19 -0.78
CA TYR A 175 -22.62 -5.94 -1.99
C TYR A 175 -23.18 -6.92 -3.05
N LYS A 176 -24.04 -6.43 -3.90
CA LYS A 176 -24.34 -7.13 -5.13
C LYS A 176 -23.08 -7.02 -5.96
N GLN A 177 -22.34 -8.12 -6.03
CA GLN A 177 -21.35 -8.30 -7.08
C GLN A 177 -22.05 -8.06 -8.42
N VAL A 178 -21.58 -7.07 -9.14
CA VAL A 178 -21.91 -6.86 -10.55
C VAL A 178 -20.87 -7.60 -11.35
#